data_666f8e9706e0c971849428c61da2243e
#
_entry.id   666f8e9706e0c971849428c61da2243e
#
_cell.length_a   1.000
_cell.length_b   1.000
_cell.length_c   1.000
_cell.angle_alpha   90.00
_cell.angle_beta   90.00
_cell.angle_gamma   90.00
#
_symmetry.space_group_name_H-M   'P 1'
#
loop_
_entity.id
_entity.type
_entity.pdbx_description
1 polymer ?
#
loop_
_entity_poly.entity_id
_entity_poly.type
_entity_poly.pdbx_seq_one_letter_code
_entity_poly.pdbx_strand_id
1 'polypeptide(L)'
;GPADYFFLPESKEDLSYFIKNLCGYIDVFPIGVGSNVIVRDGGVRAVVIRLGRAFNHIEISGNQIRVGAAVLDAHLAKQAAQAGLDLTFLRTIPGAVGGAVKMNAGCYGTYVADVLETVEVVLRSGASKTLPAKDLNLRYRASDLPAGCVITAATFRAKAGHPKDLAARMQDQLLRRDQSQPTKLRSAGSTFRNPAGFSSTGQPDDDHSLKAWKVIDEAGLRGARIGGAQISPQHANFMINTGDASAKDLEDLGEMVRKKVFQSSGIQLEWEIMRVGDHQPE
;
A
#
# COMPACT_ATOMS: atom_id res chain seq x y z
N GLY A 1 -16.47 7.21 3.48
CA GLY A 1 -17.58 6.80 4.33
C GLY A 1 -17.18 6.55 5.77
N PRO A 2 -18.15 6.41 6.71
CA PRO A 2 -17.89 6.16 8.13
C PRO A 2 -17.45 4.71 8.37
N ALA A 3 -16.94 4.44 9.59
CA ALA A 3 -16.78 3.09 10.13
C ALA A 3 -17.81 2.89 11.25
N ASP A 4 -18.42 1.69 11.35
CA ASP A 4 -19.33 1.39 12.45
C ASP A 4 -18.60 1.44 13.79
N TYR A 5 -17.39 0.88 13.83
CA TYR A 5 -16.51 0.89 15.00
C TYR A 5 -15.08 1.22 14.58
N PHE A 6 -14.41 2.02 15.42
CA PHE A 6 -13.02 2.39 15.22
C PHE A 6 -12.22 2.10 16.48
N PHE A 7 -11.22 1.22 16.37
CA PHE A 7 -10.41 0.78 17.49
C PHE A 7 -8.93 1.14 17.31
N LEU A 8 -8.36 1.75 18.35
CA LEU A 8 -6.96 2.14 18.47
C LEU A 8 -6.34 1.39 19.65
N PRO A 9 -5.71 0.23 19.44
CA PRO A 9 -5.11 -0.53 20.52
C PRO A 9 -3.93 0.22 21.15
N GLU A 10 -3.86 0.21 22.49
CA GLU A 10 -2.79 0.82 23.25
C GLU A 10 -1.55 -0.08 23.33
N SER A 11 -1.73 -1.40 23.16
CA SER A 11 -0.66 -2.40 23.15
C SER A 11 -1.02 -3.62 22.30
N LYS A 12 -0.06 -4.54 22.14
CA LYS A 12 -0.30 -5.82 21.46
C LYS A 12 -1.24 -6.71 22.29
N GLU A 13 -1.12 -6.64 23.61
CA GLU A 13 -1.96 -7.36 24.57
C GLU A 13 -3.41 -6.86 24.51
N ASP A 14 -3.60 -5.54 24.47
CA ASP A 14 -4.91 -4.91 24.30
C ASP A 14 -5.55 -5.32 22.96
N LEU A 15 -4.79 -5.29 21.87
CA LEU A 15 -5.25 -5.79 20.57
C LEU A 15 -5.66 -7.27 20.63
N SER A 16 -4.83 -8.13 21.24
CA SER A 16 -5.09 -9.56 21.39
C SER A 16 -6.34 -9.80 22.22
N TYR A 17 -6.48 -9.11 23.34
CA TYR A 17 -7.65 -9.21 24.22
C TYR A 17 -8.93 -8.77 23.49
N PHE A 18 -8.88 -7.63 22.82
CA PHE A 18 -10.02 -7.12 22.05
C PHE A 18 -10.47 -8.11 20.98
N ILE A 19 -9.54 -8.58 20.11
CA ILE A 19 -9.87 -9.51 19.03
C ILE A 19 -10.41 -10.84 19.58
N LYS A 20 -9.83 -11.36 20.67
CA LYS A 20 -10.26 -12.60 21.31
C LYS A 20 -11.73 -12.54 21.79
N ASN A 21 -12.15 -11.37 22.29
CA ASN A 21 -13.49 -11.17 22.84
C ASN A 21 -14.47 -10.58 21.83
N LEU A 22 -14.03 -10.28 20.62
CA LEU A 22 -14.90 -9.78 19.55
C LEU A 22 -15.77 -10.92 19.01
N CYS A 23 -17.07 -10.68 18.89
CA CYS A 23 -18.01 -11.65 18.32
C CYS A 23 -17.53 -12.15 16.93
N GLY A 24 -17.62 -13.47 16.70
CA GLY A 24 -17.06 -14.12 15.52
C GLY A 24 -17.64 -13.64 14.18
N TYR A 25 -18.86 -13.09 14.19
CA TYR A 25 -19.55 -12.56 13.00
C TYR A 25 -19.20 -11.08 12.70
N ILE A 26 -18.48 -10.38 13.58
CA ILE A 26 -18.05 -9.01 13.32
C ILE A 26 -16.70 -9.04 12.63
N ASP A 27 -16.61 -8.48 11.43
CA ASP A 27 -15.38 -8.41 10.68
C ASP A 27 -14.38 -7.39 11.26
N VAL A 28 -13.11 -7.65 10.99
CA VAL A 28 -12.00 -6.76 11.37
C VAL A 28 -11.35 -6.23 10.09
N PHE A 29 -11.20 -4.92 9.99
CA PHE A 29 -10.53 -4.27 8.89
C PHE A 29 -9.32 -3.44 9.38
N PRO A 30 -8.09 -4.00 9.34
CA PRO A 30 -6.89 -3.25 9.66
C PRO A 30 -6.64 -2.16 8.60
N ILE A 31 -6.47 -0.92 9.05
CA ILE A 31 -6.15 0.20 8.17
C ILE A 31 -4.83 0.87 8.62
N GLY A 32 -3.96 1.15 7.65
CA GLY A 32 -2.77 1.97 7.87
C GLY A 32 -3.09 3.46 7.72
N VAL A 33 -2.32 4.15 6.88
CA VAL A 33 -2.55 5.58 6.58
C VAL A 33 -3.54 5.81 5.43
N GLY A 34 -4.18 4.76 4.91
CA GLY A 34 -5.19 4.87 3.86
C GLY A 34 -4.63 5.16 2.45
N SER A 35 -3.33 4.94 2.23
CA SER A 35 -2.65 5.29 0.97
C SER A 35 -3.00 4.41 -0.24
N ASN A 36 -3.76 3.34 -0.05
CA ASN A 36 -4.18 2.42 -1.11
C ASN A 36 -5.63 1.95 -0.90
N VAL A 37 -6.51 2.83 -0.44
CA VAL A 37 -7.90 2.48 -0.09
C VAL A 37 -8.86 3.55 -0.57
N ILE A 38 -9.97 3.14 -1.18
CA ILE A 38 -11.20 3.92 -1.33
C ILE A 38 -12.20 3.35 -0.33
N VAL A 39 -12.63 4.18 0.62
CA VAL A 39 -13.71 3.83 1.55
C VAL A 39 -15.02 4.33 0.94
N ARG A 40 -15.91 3.41 0.59
CA ARG A 40 -17.19 3.71 -0.03
C ARG A 40 -18.09 4.56 0.87
N ASP A 41 -18.93 5.35 0.25
CA ASP A 41 -19.69 6.39 0.93
C ASP A 41 -20.68 5.85 1.97
N GLY A 42 -21.20 4.61 1.80
CA GLY A 42 -22.02 3.90 2.79
C GLY A 42 -21.26 3.42 4.04
N GLY A 43 -19.93 3.42 3.99
CA GLY A 43 -19.07 3.08 5.13
C GLY A 43 -18.71 1.61 5.29
N VAL A 44 -17.96 1.29 6.33
CA VAL A 44 -17.41 -0.05 6.61
C VAL A 44 -18.16 -0.70 7.76
N ARG A 45 -18.84 -1.83 7.50
CA ARG A 45 -19.59 -2.65 8.47
C ARG A 45 -18.67 -3.61 9.21
N ALA A 46 -17.64 -3.06 9.87
CA ALA A 46 -16.62 -3.83 10.57
C ALA A 46 -16.02 -3.00 11.70
N VAL A 47 -15.18 -3.63 12.52
CA VAL A 47 -14.27 -2.89 13.38
C VAL A 47 -13.05 -2.50 12.55
N VAL A 48 -12.90 -1.21 12.27
CA VAL A 48 -11.70 -0.66 11.65
C VAL A 48 -10.63 -0.52 12.74
N ILE A 49 -9.51 -1.22 12.58
CA ILE A 49 -8.39 -1.18 13.53
C ILE A 49 -7.25 -0.36 12.93
N ARG A 50 -6.84 0.69 13.63
CA ARG A 50 -5.66 1.48 13.29
C ARG A 50 -4.61 1.35 14.39
N LEU A 51 -3.44 0.85 14.03
CA LEU A 51 -2.31 0.75 14.94
C LEU A 51 -1.69 2.13 15.20
N GLY A 52 -1.44 2.41 16.48
CA GLY A 52 -0.91 3.67 16.95
C GLY A 52 0.54 3.59 17.43
N ARG A 53 0.87 4.43 18.41
CA ARG A 53 2.23 4.66 18.92
C ARG A 53 2.90 3.38 19.45
N ALA A 54 2.17 2.46 20.07
CA ALA A 54 2.71 1.19 20.57
C ALA A 54 3.33 0.30 19.49
N PHE A 55 2.94 0.50 18.23
CA PHE A 55 3.41 -0.25 17.08
C PHE A 55 4.34 0.59 16.16
N ASN A 56 4.89 1.68 16.70
CA ASN A 56 5.74 2.62 15.97
C ASN A 56 7.17 2.62 16.56
N HIS A 57 7.81 1.44 16.54
CA HIS A 57 9.18 1.24 17.02
C HIS A 57 10.06 0.64 15.92
N ILE A 58 11.37 0.92 15.97
CA ILE A 58 12.38 0.37 15.05
C ILE A 58 13.56 -0.09 15.92
N GLU A 59 13.92 -1.35 15.78
CA GLU A 59 15.04 -2.00 16.47
C GLU A 59 15.99 -2.56 15.42
N ILE A 60 17.26 -2.11 15.47
CA ILE A 60 18.31 -2.53 14.51
C ILE A 60 19.33 -3.37 15.24
N SER A 61 19.61 -4.57 14.74
CA SER A 61 20.63 -5.48 15.25
C SER A 61 21.39 -6.12 14.10
N GLY A 62 22.66 -5.73 13.91
CA GLY A 62 23.43 -6.15 12.75
C GLY A 62 22.75 -5.73 11.44
N ASN A 63 22.42 -6.71 10.60
CA ASN A 63 21.71 -6.49 9.33
C ASN A 63 20.19 -6.76 9.41
N GLN A 64 19.68 -7.02 10.61
CA GLN A 64 18.24 -7.21 10.86
C GLN A 64 17.61 -5.94 11.43
N ILE A 65 16.38 -5.68 10.97
CA ILE A 65 15.56 -4.56 11.42
C ILE A 65 14.20 -5.10 11.80
N ARG A 66 13.89 -5.13 13.11
CA ARG A 66 12.55 -5.38 13.61
C ARG A 66 11.79 -4.06 13.71
N VAL A 67 10.62 -3.98 13.11
CA VAL A 67 9.87 -2.73 12.98
C VAL A 67 8.38 -2.95 13.21
N GLY A 68 7.75 -2.06 13.97
CA GLY A 68 6.32 -2.06 14.20
C GLY A 68 5.53 -1.69 12.95
N ALA A 69 4.36 -2.31 12.78
CA ALA A 69 3.55 -2.20 11.56
C ALA A 69 2.99 -0.78 11.31
N ALA A 70 2.96 0.09 12.33
CA ALA A 70 2.53 1.49 12.19
C ALA A 70 3.64 2.45 11.73
N VAL A 71 4.90 2.01 11.68
CA VAL A 71 6.01 2.82 11.19
C VAL A 71 5.79 3.15 9.73
N LEU A 72 5.96 4.43 9.36
CA LEU A 72 5.90 4.86 7.96
C LEU A 72 7.09 4.30 7.17
N ASP A 73 6.84 3.78 5.99
CA ASP A 73 7.85 3.21 5.09
C ASP A 73 9.00 4.17 4.83
N ALA A 74 8.68 5.44 4.58
CA ALA A 74 9.68 6.48 4.37
C ALA A 74 10.53 6.79 5.61
N HIS A 75 10.00 6.58 6.81
CA HIS A 75 10.73 6.75 8.06
C HIS A 75 11.68 5.57 8.30
N LEU A 76 11.20 4.34 8.09
CA LEU A 76 12.02 3.13 8.12
C LEU A 76 13.21 3.23 7.17
N ALA A 77 12.95 3.60 5.90
CA ALA A 77 14.02 3.76 4.89
C ALA A 77 15.12 4.73 5.33
N LYS A 78 14.74 5.86 5.95
CA LYS A 78 15.70 6.84 6.46
C LYS A 78 16.54 6.30 7.61
N GLN A 79 15.90 5.67 8.60
CA GLN A 79 16.62 5.13 9.75
C GLN A 79 17.54 3.97 9.36
N ALA A 80 17.08 3.07 8.47
CA ALA A 80 17.90 2.00 7.93
C ALA A 80 19.14 2.55 7.21
N ALA A 81 18.97 3.55 6.33
CA ALA A 81 20.08 4.17 5.60
C ALA A 81 21.10 4.85 6.53
N GLN A 82 20.66 5.51 7.60
CA GLN A 82 21.54 6.06 8.63
C GLN A 82 22.39 5.00 9.33
N ALA A 83 21.82 3.80 9.51
CA ALA A 83 22.52 2.63 10.04
C ALA A 83 23.34 1.85 9.00
N GLY A 84 23.41 2.33 7.75
CA GLY A 84 24.13 1.66 6.67
C GLY A 84 23.42 0.43 6.11
N LEU A 85 22.09 0.38 6.18
CA LEU A 85 21.26 -0.73 5.72
C LEU A 85 20.34 -0.28 4.58
N ASP A 86 20.33 -1.02 3.47
CA ASP A 86 19.61 -0.64 2.25
C ASP A 86 18.15 -1.13 2.27
N LEU A 87 17.25 -0.24 2.63
CA LEU A 87 15.81 -0.31 2.42
C LEU A 87 15.32 0.92 1.63
N THR A 88 16.16 1.47 0.75
CA THR A 88 15.89 2.72 0.03
C THR A 88 14.65 2.66 -0.83
N PHE A 89 14.25 1.49 -1.35
CA PHE A 89 13.03 1.32 -2.14
C PHE A 89 11.75 1.73 -1.39
N LEU A 90 11.74 1.61 -0.06
CA LEU A 90 10.60 2.02 0.78
C LEU A 90 10.45 3.55 0.85
N ARG A 91 11.49 4.32 0.50
CA ARG A 91 11.49 5.77 0.66
C ARG A 91 10.37 6.48 -0.09
N THR A 92 9.97 5.95 -1.21
CA THR A 92 8.95 6.52 -2.09
C THR A 92 7.61 5.79 -2.02
N ILE A 93 7.48 4.74 -1.22
CA ILE A 93 6.22 4.04 -1.02
C ILE A 93 5.42 4.80 0.05
N PRO A 94 4.25 5.38 -0.28
CA PRO A 94 3.41 6.02 0.71
C PRO A 94 2.69 4.94 1.50
N GLY A 95 2.89 4.92 2.81
CA GLY A 95 2.25 3.89 3.61
C GLY A 95 2.96 3.64 4.92
N ALA A 96 2.54 2.56 5.57
CA ALA A 96 3.16 2.00 6.75
C ALA A 96 3.53 0.54 6.51
N VAL A 97 4.50 0.05 7.26
CA VAL A 97 5.09 -1.28 7.15
C VAL A 97 4.04 -2.40 7.06
N GLY A 98 2.98 -2.35 7.87
CA GLY A 98 1.92 -3.36 7.80
C GLY A 98 1.24 -3.42 6.43
N GLY A 99 0.97 -2.27 5.81
CA GLY A 99 0.43 -2.18 4.46
C GLY A 99 1.43 -2.62 3.39
N ALA A 100 2.70 -2.24 3.53
CA ALA A 100 3.75 -2.64 2.62
C ALA A 100 3.94 -4.18 2.60
N VAL A 101 3.90 -4.83 3.77
CA VAL A 101 3.95 -6.29 3.88
C VAL A 101 2.71 -6.92 3.25
N LYS A 102 1.51 -6.44 3.59
CA LYS A 102 0.24 -6.98 3.04
C LYS A 102 0.22 -6.96 1.51
N MET A 103 0.72 -5.89 0.92
CA MET A 103 0.72 -5.67 -0.53
C MET A 103 1.99 -6.19 -1.22
N ASN A 104 2.93 -6.81 -0.49
CA ASN A 104 4.26 -7.08 -1.03
C ASN A 104 4.74 -5.85 -1.84
N ALA A 105 4.74 -4.69 -1.19
CA ALA A 105 5.04 -3.43 -1.85
C ALA A 105 6.45 -3.45 -2.47
N GLY A 106 6.57 -2.85 -3.63
CA GLY A 106 7.86 -2.82 -4.34
C GLY A 106 7.98 -1.63 -5.27
N CYS A 107 9.20 -1.16 -5.41
CA CYS A 107 9.60 -0.05 -6.28
C CYS A 107 11.08 -0.19 -6.65
N TYR A 108 11.45 0.32 -7.82
CA TYR A 108 12.85 0.30 -8.29
C TYR A 108 13.48 -1.11 -8.33
N GLY A 109 12.68 -2.13 -8.68
CA GLY A 109 13.15 -3.51 -8.81
C GLY A 109 13.33 -4.27 -7.49
N THR A 110 12.98 -3.67 -6.34
CA THR A 110 13.04 -4.33 -5.04
C THR A 110 11.65 -4.40 -4.42
N TYR A 111 11.31 -5.54 -3.82
CA TYR A 111 10.04 -5.80 -3.15
C TYR A 111 10.25 -6.13 -1.68
N VAL A 112 9.19 -6.03 -0.89
CA VAL A 112 9.18 -6.50 0.50
C VAL A 112 9.63 -7.96 0.58
N ALA A 113 9.22 -8.81 -0.37
CA ALA A 113 9.62 -10.22 -0.44
C ALA A 113 11.13 -10.45 -0.48
N ASP A 114 11.91 -9.50 -1.04
CA ASP A 114 13.36 -9.64 -1.20
C ASP A 114 14.12 -9.44 0.12
N VAL A 115 13.48 -8.82 1.10
CA VAL A 115 14.12 -8.41 2.36
C VAL A 115 13.37 -8.86 3.62
N LEU A 116 12.13 -9.34 3.50
CA LEU A 116 11.31 -9.78 4.63
C LEU A 116 11.76 -11.14 5.14
N GLU A 117 11.99 -11.27 6.45
CA GLU A 117 12.25 -12.56 7.11
C GLU A 117 11.02 -13.11 7.83
N THR A 118 10.38 -12.29 8.64
CA THR A 118 9.22 -12.71 9.42
C THR A 118 8.20 -11.58 9.59
N VAL A 119 6.96 -11.97 9.88
CA VAL A 119 5.86 -11.07 10.24
C VAL A 119 5.24 -11.52 11.55
N GLU A 120 5.07 -10.60 12.48
CA GLU A 120 4.28 -10.82 13.69
C GLU A 120 2.84 -10.41 13.43
N VAL A 121 1.91 -11.27 13.78
CA VAL A 121 0.47 -11.05 13.61
C VAL A 121 -0.31 -11.39 14.87
N VAL A 122 -1.43 -10.70 15.07
CA VAL A 122 -2.51 -11.16 15.93
C VAL A 122 -3.58 -11.78 15.04
N LEU A 123 -3.84 -13.07 15.27
CA LEU A 123 -4.84 -13.85 14.53
C LEU A 123 -6.26 -13.48 14.95
N ARG A 124 -7.26 -13.88 14.17
CA ARG A 124 -8.68 -13.68 14.50
C ARG A 124 -9.11 -14.35 15.82
N SER A 125 -8.35 -15.34 16.31
CA SER A 125 -8.51 -15.94 17.64
C SER A 125 -7.97 -15.10 18.81
N GLY A 126 -7.30 -13.98 18.53
CA GLY A 126 -6.53 -13.20 19.50
C GLY A 126 -5.13 -13.74 19.76
N ALA A 127 -4.77 -14.91 19.23
CA ALA A 127 -3.43 -15.47 19.42
C ALA A 127 -2.37 -14.70 18.61
N SER A 128 -1.24 -14.40 19.26
CA SER A 128 -0.06 -13.84 18.57
C SER A 128 0.72 -14.95 17.87
N LYS A 129 1.17 -14.71 16.65
CA LYS A 129 1.98 -15.64 15.87
C LYS A 129 3.06 -14.90 15.07
N THR A 130 4.24 -15.53 14.95
CA THR A 130 5.28 -15.11 14.02
C THR A 130 5.26 -16.04 12.81
N LEU A 131 5.16 -15.47 11.61
CA LEU A 131 5.06 -16.19 10.35
C LEU A 131 6.35 -15.94 9.54
N PRO A 132 7.05 -16.96 9.08
CA PRO A 132 8.17 -16.81 8.15
C PRO A 132 7.70 -16.24 6.81
N ALA A 133 8.49 -15.38 6.18
CA ALA A 133 8.15 -14.79 4.88
C ALA A 133 7.87 -15.83 3.78
N LYS A 134 8.60 -16.96 3.80
CA LYS A 134 8.41 -18.08 2.87
C LYS A 134 7.01 -18.70 2.90
N ASP A 135 6.30 -18.58 4.02
CA ASP A 135 4.96 -19.15 4.21
C ASP A 135 3.84 -18.19 3.74
N LEU A 136 4.21 -16.96 3.34
CA LEU A 136 3.26 -15.92 2.95
C LEU A 136 2.99 -15.87 1.45
N ASN A 137 3.66 -16.70 0.64
CA ASN A 137 3.50 -16.75 -0.82
C ASN A 137 3.40 -15.33 -1.44
N LEU A 138 4.40 -14.52 -1.15
CA LEU A 138 4.45 -13.11 -1.57
C LEU A 138 4.55 -13.01 -3.09
N ARG A 139 3.56 -12.40 -3.71
CA ARG A 139 3.45 -12.17 -5.16
C ARG A 139 3.25 -10.69 -5.45
N TYR A 140 3.23 -10.31 -6.71
CA TYR A 140 2.95 -8.93 -7.12
C TYR A 140 1.62 -8.45 -6.53
N ARG A 141 1.68 -7.47 -5.64
CA ARG A 141 0.54 -6.88 -4.91
C ARG A 141 -0.32 -7.89 -4.14
N ALA A 142 0.27 -8.97 -3.63
CA ALA A 142 -0.45 -9.99 -2.88
C ALA A 142 0.41 -10.69 -1.83
N SER A 143 -0.24 -11.16 -0.77
CA SER A 143 0.32 -12.01 0.28
C SER A 143 -0.76 -12.93 0.84
N ASP A 144 -0.40 -14.17 1.17
CA ASP A 144 -1.31 -15.17 1.75
C ASP A 144 -1.25 -15.11 3.29
N LEU A 145 -1.58 -13.95 3.84
CA LEU A 145 -1.74 -13.77 5.29
C LEU A 145 -3.04 -14.41 5.78
N PRO A 146 -3.07 -14.96 7.00
CA PRO A 146 -4.30 -15.50 7.59
C PRO A 146 -5.45 -14.49 7.55
N ALA A 147 -6.66 -14.96 7.22
CA ALA A 147 -7.84 -14.10 7.13
C ALA A 147 -8.11 -13.36 8.45
N GLY A 148 -8.41 -12.07 8.37
CA GLY A 148 -8.73 -11.22 9.51
C GLY A 148 -7.60 -11.02 10.52
N CYS A 149 -6.35 -11.39 10.21
CA CYS A 149 -5.22 -11.11 11.07
C CYS A 149 -4.82 -9.62 11.00
N VAL A 150 -4.20 -9.14 12.06
CA VAL A 150 -3.60 -7.81 12.15
C VAL A 150 -2.08 -7.95 12.24
N ILE A 151 -1.36 -7.40 11.27
CA ILE A 151 0.12 -7.32 11.32
C ILE A 151 0.51 -6.33 12.39
N THR A 152 1.37 -6.75 13.33
CA THR A 152 1.85 -5.90 14.44
C THR A 152 3.30 -5.48 14.30
N ALA A 153 4.14 -6.31 13.69
CA ALA A 153 5.54 -6.00 13.39
C ALA A 153 6.04 -6.84 12.21
N ALA A 154 7.17 -6.47 11.64
CA ALA A 154 7.90 -7.22 10.64
C ALA A 154 9.39 -7.19 10.95
N THR A 155 10.12 -8.23 10.53
CA THR A 155 11.59 -8.27 10.59
C THR A 155 12.12 -8.33 9.17
N PHE A 156 12.96 -7.37 8.83
CA PHE A 156 13.66 -7.30 7.54
C PHE A 156 15.13 -7.64 7.70
N ARG A 157 15.71 -8.25 6.66
CA ARG A 157 17.15 -8.38 6.49
C ARG A 157 17.59 -7.50 5.34
N ALA A 158 18.36 -6.46 5.64
CA ALA A 158 18.83 -5.50 4.65
C ALA A 158 20.32 -5.74 4.31
N LYS A 159 20.68 -5.43 3.07
CA LYS A 159 22.08 -5.43 2.64
C LYS A 159 22.79 -4.22 3.22
N ALA A 160 24.08 -4.38 3.54
CA ALA A 160 24.93 -3.25 3.95
C ALA A 160 25.15 -2.29 2.78
N GLY A 161 25.21 -0.99 3.08
CA GLY A 161 25.51 0.07 2.14
C GLY A 161 26.12 1.28 2.84
N HIS A 162 26.77 2.17 2.09
CA HIS A 162 27.34 3.37 2.69
C HIS A 162 26.22 4.41 2.94
N PRO A 163 26.06 4.96 4.16
CA PRO A 163 24.94 5.84 4.49
C PRO A 163 24.76 7.05 3.55
N LYS A 164 25.86 7.66 3.10
CA LYS A 164 25.81 8.80 2.16
C LYS A 164 25.24 8.39 0.79
N ASP A 165 25.63 7.22 0.28
CA ASP A 165 25.17 6.73 -1.02
C ASP A 165 23.69 6.33 -0.97
N LEU A 166 23.26 5.69 0.14
CA LEU A 166 21.86 5.38 0.39
C LEU A 166 20.99 6.65 0.49
N ALA A 167 21.49 7.68 1.17
CA ALA A 167 20.81 8.98 1.27
C ALA A 167 20.70 9.68 -0.09
N ALA A 168 21.79 9.68 -0.90
CA ALA A 168 21.79 10.23 -2.24
C ALA A 168 20.80 9.51 -3.17
N ARG A 169 20.77 8.16 -3.12
CA ARG A 169 19.81 7.35 -3.87
C ARG A 169 18.36 7.69 -3.51
N MET A 170 18.04 7.79 -2.22
CA MET A 170 16.69 8.16 -1.77
C MET A 170 16.30 9.57 -2.26
N GLN A 171 17.24 10.50 -2.30
CA GLN A 171 16.98 11.85 -2.80
C GLN A 171 16.68 11.84 -4.31
N ASP A 172 17.46 11.11 -5.09
CA ASP A 172 17.21 10.95 -6.53
C ASP A 172 15.84 10.28 -6.80
N GLN A 173 15.51 9.22 -6.07
CA GLN A 173 14.21 8.56 -6.15
C GLN A 173 13.04 9.52 -5.86
N LEU A 174 13.17 10.39 -4.87
CA LEU A 174 12.15 11.39 -4.55
C LEU A 174 11.99 12.41 -5.68
N LEU A 175 13.10 12.92 -6.23
CA LEU A 175 13.07 13.88 -7.34
C LEU A 175 12.38 13.29 -8.57
N ARG A 176 12.73 12.06 -8.96
CA ARG A 176 12.08 11.34 -10.07
C ARG A 176 10.58 11.15 -9.83
N ARG A 177 10.21 10.80 -8.60
CA ARG A 177 8.81 10.63 -8.23
C ARG A 177 8.03 11.94 -8.33
N ASP A 178 8.56 13.04 -7.79
CA ASP A 178 7.90 14.35 -7.83
C ASP A 178 7.74 14.89 -9.26
N GLN A 179 8.67 14.54 -10.15
CA GLN A 179 8.58 14.88 -11.57
C GLN A 179 7.53 14.07 -12.33
N SER A 180 7.31 12.80 -11.94
CA SER A 180 6.47 11.86 -12.70
C SER A 180 5.09 11.62 -12.10
N GLN A 181 4.87 11.87 -10.80
CA GLN A 181 3.65 11.52 -10.07
C GLN A 181 3.04 12.73 -9.36
N PRO A 182 1.72 12.76 -9.16
CA PRO A 182 1.01 13.87 -8.50
C PRO A 182 1.13 13.79 -6.96
N THR A 183 2.37 13.86 -6.44
CA THR A 183 2.69 13.62 -5.01
C THR A 183 2.06 14.62 -4.05
N LYS A 184 1.64 15.80 -4.55
CA LYS A 184 1.02 16.88 -3.76
C LYS A 184 -0.50 16.87 -3.80
N LEU A 185 -1.10 15.97 -4.60
CA LEU A 185 -2.53 15.89 -4.78
C LEU A 185 -3.14 14.72 -3.99
N ARG A 186 -4.42 14.81 -3.65
CA ARG A 186 -5.14 13.75 -2.95
C ARG A 186 -5.35 12.55 -3.88
N SER A 187 -4.58 11.49 -3.66
CA SER A 187 -4.58 10.27 -4.47
C SER A 187 -4.28 9.06 -3.57
N ALA A 188 -4.82 7.91 -3.92
CA ALA A 188 -4.52 6.63 -3.27
C ALA A 188 -3.43 5.83 -4.02
N GLY A 189 -2.52 6.52 -4.73
CA GLY A 189 -1.44 5.87 -5.48
C GLY A 189 -1.88 5.37 -6.86
N SER A 190 -1.21 4.32 -7.34
CA SER A 190 -1.55 3.67 -8.61
C SER A 190 -2.94 3.07 -8.54
N THR A 191 -3.80 3.43 -9.50
CA THR A 191 -5.19 2.97 -9.54
C THR A 191 -5.29 1.51 -9.95
N PHE A 192 -4.51 1.12 -10.96
CA PHE A 192 -4.55 -0.22 -11.54
C PHE A 192 -3.18 -0.89 -11.46
N ARG A 193 -3.19 -2.21 -11.33
CA ARG A 193 -2.00 -3.05 -11.45
C ARG A 193 -1.41 -2.95 -12.85
N ASN A 194 -0.09 -3.05 -12.96
CA ASN A 194 0.51 -3.19 -14.28
C ASN A 194 0.12 -4.55 -14.88
N PRO A 195 -0.43 -4.58 -16.10
CA PRO A 195 -0.74 -5.84 -16.78
C PRO A 195 0.46 -6.78 -16.92
N ALA A 196 1.68 -6.24 -16.96
CA ALA A 196 2.92 -7.02 -16.95
C ALA A 196 3.14 -7.83 -15.66
N GLY A 197 2.43 -7.52 -14.56
CA GLY A 197 2.57 -8.25 -13.29
C GLY A 197 3.76 -7.86 -12.44
N PHE A 198 4.40 -6.71 -12.70
CA PHE A 198 5.53 -6.19 -11.91
C PHE A 198 5.57 -4.66 -11.90
N SER A 199 6.25 -4.11 -10.89
CA SER A 199 6.50 -2.67 -10.78
C SER A 199 7.62 -2.23 -11.73
N SER A 200 7.66 -0.91 -12.04
CA SER A 200 8.77 -0.33 -12.81
C SER A 200 10.09 -0.48 -12.04
N THR A 201 11.15 -0.81 -12.78
CA THR A 201 12.51 -0.98 -12.23
C THR A 201 13.22 0.36 -12.10
N GLY A 202 12.81 1.36 -12.88
CA GLY A 202 13.47 2.66 -12.99
C GLY A 202 14.80 2.61 -13.75
N GLN A 203 15.08 1.49 -14.43
CA GLN A 203 16.26 1.30 -15.27
C GLN A 203 15.96 1.71 -16.72
N PRO A 204 16.99 2.04 -17.53
CA PRO A 204 16.80 2.43 -18.92
C PRO A 204 16.16 1.36 -19.80
N ASP A 205 16.29 0.08 -19.44
CA ASP A 205 15.75 -1.09 -20.12
C ASP A 205 14.36 -1.52 -19.61
N ASP A 206 13.72 -0.72 -18.74
CA ASP A 206 12.39 -1.03 -18.20
C ASP A 206 11.34 -1.02 -19.33
N ASP A 207 10.76 -2.18 -19.62
CA ASP A 207 9.69 -2.29 -20.62
C ASP A 207 8.40 -1.67 -20.11
N HIS A 208 7.93 -0.65 -20.81
CA HIS A 208 6.70 0.08 -20.49
C HIS A 208 5.48 -0.38 -21.31
N SER A 209 5.61 -1.31 -22.22
CA SER A 209 4.54 -1.72 -23.13
C SER A 209 3.27 -2.19 -22.41
N LEU A 210 3.44 -2.89 -21.28
CA LEU A 210 2.36 -3.38 -20.42
C LEU A 210 2.32 -2.68 -19.05
N LYS A 211 2.63 -1.38 -18.98
CA LYS A 211 2.40 -0.56 -17.80
C LYS A 211 1.01 0.09 -17.86
N ALA A 212 0.29 0.04 -16.76
CA ALA A 212 -1.08 0.58 -16.71
C ALA A 212 -1.14 2.05 -17.14
N TRP A 213 -0.18 2.90 -16.71
CA TRP A 213 -0.17 4.30 -17.11
C TRP A 213 -0.11 4.49 -18.63
N LYS A 214 0.65 3.64 -19.33
CA LYS A 214 0.85 3.77 -20.77
C LYS A 214 -0.41 3.39 -21.54
N VAL A 215 -1.03 2.25 -21.22
CA VAL A 215 -2.26 1.81 -21.91
C VAL A 215 -3.44 2.75 -21.64
N ILE A 216 -3.48 3.40 -20.45
CA ILE A 216 -4.48 4.42 -20.12
C ILE A 216 -4.22 5.72 -20.92
N ASP A 217 -2.97 6.10 -21.06
CA ASP A 217 -2.56 7.28 -21.83
C ASP A 217 -2.85 7.11 -23.33
N GLU A 218 -2.49 5.96 -23.90
CA GLU A 218 -2.79 5.59 -25.29
C GLU A 218 -4.30 5.54 -25.59
N ALA A 219 -5.12 5.23 -24.58
CA ALA A 219 -6.58 5.33 -24.68
C ALA A 219 -7.12 6.77 -24.58
N GLY A 220 -6.25 7.79 -24.46
CA GLY A 220 -6.61 9.21 -24.43
C GLY A 220 -7.32 9.65 -23.14
N LEU A 221 -7.03 9.00 -22.00
CA LEU A 221 -7.79 9.18 -20.78
C LEU A 221 -7.15 10.13 -19.76
N ARG A 222 -5.99 10.76 -20.07
CA ARG A 222 -5.43 11.82 -19.22
C ARG A 222 -6.43 12.95 -19.02
N GLY A 223 -6.62 13.35 -17.76
CA GLY A 223 -7.53 14.46 -17.42
C GLY A 223 -9.01 14.10 -17.50
N ALA A 224 -9.39 12.86 -17.87
CA ALA A 224 -10.78 12.42 -17.84
C ALA A 224 -11.39 12.58 -16.45
N ARG A 225 -12.69 12.96 -16.37
CA ARG A 225 -13.39 13.28 -15.12
C ARG A 225 -14.74 12.61 -15.03
N ILE A 226 -15.13 12.29 -13.77
CA ILE A 226 -16.51 12.02 -13.36
C ILE A 226 -16.68 12.69 -11.99
N GLY A 227 -17.66 13.59 -11.87
CA GLY A 227 -17.84 14.39 -10.66
C GLY A 227 -16.54 15.08 -10.23
N GLY A 228 -16.18 14.92 -8.96
CA GLY A 228 -14.93 15.42 -8.39
C GLY A 228 -13.70 14.53 -8.61
N ALA A 229 -13.85 13.37 -9.28
CA ALA A 229 -12.75 12.47 -9.58
C ALA A 229 -12.10 12.80 -10.93
N GLN A 230 -10.77 12.72 -11.00
CA GLN A 230 -10.00 12.99 -12.23
C GLN A 230 -8.85 12.01 -12.41
N ILE A 231 -8.63 11.51 -13.64
CA ILE A 231 -7.35 10.90 -14.02
C ILE A 231 -6.30 11.99 -14.11
N SER A 232 -5.20 11.78 -13.39
CA SER A 232 -4.13 12.79 -13.32
C SER A 232 -3.60 13.16 -14.71
N PRO A 233 -3.50 14.45 -15.03
CA PRO A 233 -2.81 14.92 -16.23
C PRO A 233 -1.30 14.60 -16.20
N GLN A 234 -0.70 14.48 -15.00
CA GLN A 234 0.72 14.20 -14.84
C GLN A 234 1.04 12.72 -15.00
N HIS A 235 0.17 11.81 -14.48
CA HIS A 235 0.40 10.35 -14.53
C HIS A 235 -0.92 9.61 -14.70
N ALA A 236 -1.14 8.98 -15.84
CA ALA A 236 -2.43 8.42 -16.23
C ALA A 236 -2.95 7.26 -15.34
N ASN A 237 -2.08 6.59 -14.56
CA ASN A 237 -2.50 5.57 -13.60
C ASN A 237 -2.77 6.11 -12.19
N PHE A 238 -2.98 7.42 -12.03
CA PHE A 238 -3.34 8.04 -10.75
C PHE A 238 -4.71 8.71 -10.88
N MET A 239 -5.62 8.34 -10.00
CA MET A 239 -6.86 9.10 -9.78
C MET A 239 -6.66 10.14 -8.68
N ILE A 240 -7.17 11.34 -8.93
CA ILE A 240 -7.11 12.49 -8.03
C ILE A 240 -8.52 12.79 -7.55
N ASN A 241 -8.69 12.99 -6.25
CA ASN A 241 -9.83 13.69 -5.68
C ASN A 241 -9.55 15.19 -5.75
N THR A 242 -10.29 15.92 -6.57
CA THR A 242 -10.11 17.37 -6.78
C THR A 242 -10.66 18.21 -5.64
N GLY A 243 -11.26 17.58 -4.63
CA GLY A 243 -11.74 18.23 -3.39
C GLY A 243 -13.06 17.67 -2.87
N ASP A 244 -13.96 17.30 -3.76
CA ASP A 244 -15.36 16.94 -3.49
C ASP A 244 -15.77 15.60 -4.15
N ALA A 245 -14.85 14.79 -4.62
CA ALA A 245 -15.16 13.48 -5.18
C ALA A 245 -15.77 12.56 -4.11
N SER A 246 -16.92 11.97 -4.41
CA SER A 246 -17.46 10.82 -3.71
C SER A 246 -16.64 9.56 -4.01
N ALA A 247 -16.77 8.51 -3.20
CA ALA A 247 -16.18 7.21 -3.54
C ALA A 247 -16.81 6.65 -4.81
N LYS A 248 -18.10 6.91 -5.04
CA LYS A 248 -18.80 6.54 -6.26
C LYS A 248 -18.16 7.20 -7.50
N ASP A 249 -17.85 8.50 -7.47
CA ASP A 249 -17.18 9.18 -8.58
C ASP A 249 -15.85 8.53 -8.94
N LEU A 250 -15.06 8.16 -7.91
CA LEU A 250 -13.77 7.49 -8.10
C LEU A 250 -13.95 6.09 -8.71
N GLU A 251 -14.92 5.31 -8.23
CA GLU A 251 -15.19 3.97 -8.77
C GLU A 251 -15.75 4.04 -10.20
N ASP A 252 -16.71 4.91 -10.47
CA ASP A 252 -17.31 5.10 -11.80
C ASP A 252 -16.24 5.54 -12.83
N LEU A 253 -15.35 6.46 -12.43
CA LEU A 253 -14.23 6.88 -13.27
C LEU A 253 -13.29 5.71 -13.55
N GLY A 254 -12.95 4.90 -12.54
CA GLY A 254 -12.11 3.72 -12.72
C GLY A 254 -12.74 2.68 -13.63
N GLU A 255 -14.04 2.40 -13.50
CA GLU A 255 -14.73 1.45 -14.37
C GLU A 255 -14.85 1.99 -15.82
N MET A 256 -15.04 3.30 -15.97
CA MET A 256 -15.00 3.93 -17.30
C MET A 256 -13.62 3.77 -17.94
N VAL A 257 -12.53 3.97 -17.19
CA VAL A 257 -11.16 3.74 -17.68
C VAL A 257 -10.96 2.28 -18.10
N ARG A 258 -11.35 1.32 -17.25
CA ARG A 258 -11.25 -0.11 -17.57
C ARG A 258 -11.96 -0.47 -18.87
N LYS A 259 -13.19 0.01 -19.04
CA LYS A 259 -13.99 -0.23 -20.23
C LYS A 259 -13.33 0.34 -21.49
N LYS A 260 -12.86 1.60 -21.45
CA LYS A 260 -12.25 2.26 -22.61
C LYS A 260 -10.89 1.65 -23.00
N VAL A 261 -10.05 1.30 -21.99
CA VAL A 261 -8.79 0.60 -22.25
C VAL A 261 -9.05 -0.77 -22.89
N PHE A 262 -10.02 -1.52 -22.37
CA PHE A 262 -10.38 -2.81 -22.98
C PHE A 262 -10.86 -2.66 -24.43
N GLN A 263 -11.67 -1.65 -24.70
CA GLN A 263 -12.17 -1.38 -26.07
C GLN A 263 -11.05 -1.00 -27.07
N SER A 264 -10.03 -0.28 -26.61
CA SER A 264 -8.95 0.21 -27.47
C SER A 264 -7.80 -0.79 -27.65
N SER A 265 -7.51 -1.60 -26.62
CA SER A 265 -6.31 -2.46 -26.58
C SER A 265 -6.59 -3.94 -26.32
N GLY A 266 -7.80 -4.33 -25.91
CA GLY A 266 -8.13 -5.67 -25.45
C GLY A 266 -7.56 -6.01 -24.05
N ILE A 267 -6.85 -5.08 -23.40
CA ILE A 267 -6.24 -5.29 -22.08
C ILE A 267 -7.26 -5.04 -20.97
N GLN A 268 -7.47 -6.04 -20.10
CA GLN A 268 -8.32 -5.90 -18.93
C GLN A 268 -7.51 -5.42 -17.73
N LEU A 269 -7.70 -4.16 -17.34
CA LEU A 269 -7.06 -3.60 -16.14
C LEU A 269 -7.65 -4.17 -14.86
N GLU A 270 -6.78 -4.45 -13.88
CA GLU A 270 -7.16 -4.85 -12.53
C GLU A 270 -6.92 -3.72 -11.54
N TRP A 271 -7.86 -3.51 -10.63
CA TRP A 271 -7.70 -2.54 -9.56
C TRP A 271 -6.51 -2.89 -8.65
N GLU A 272 -5.67 -1.91 -8.35
CA GLU A 272 -4.65 -1.98 -7.30
C GLU A 272 -5.17 -1.37 -5.99
N ILE A 273 -5.93 -0.28 -6.09
CA ILE A 273 -6.56 0.35 -4.92
C ILE A 273 -7.64 -0.59 -4.36
N MET A 274 -7.57 -0.84 -3.06
CA MET A 274 -8.62 -1.59 -2.34
C MET A 274 -9.88 -0.74 -2.21
N ARG A 275 -11.02 -1.29 -2.61
CA ARG A 275 -12.34 -0.67 -2.47
C ARG A 275 -13.07 -1.39 -1.34
N VAL A 276 -13.40 -0.68 -0.27
CA VAL A 276 -13.93 -1.28 0.95
C VAL A 276 -15.21 -0.57 1.41
N GLY A 277 -16.07 -1.34 2.09
CA GLY A 277 -17.35 -0.83 2.58
C GLY A 277 -18.48 -0.93 1.56
N ASP A 278 -19.63 -0.40 1.95
CA ASP A 278 -20.88 -0.46 1.19
C ASP A 278 -21.06 0.79 0.35
N HIS A 279 -21.74 0.67 -0.78
CA HIS A 279 -22.25 1.82 -1.49
C HIS A 279 -23.33 2.51 -0.64
N GLN A 280 -23.46 3.82 -0.80
CA GLN A 280 -24.58 4.53 -0.19
C GLN A 280 -25.89 4.00 -0.82
N PRO A 281 -26.93 3.70 -0.03
CA PRO A 281 -28.25 3.38 -0.60
C PRO A 281 -28.72 4.55 -1.49
N GLU A 282 -29.33 4.23 -2.63
CA GLU A 282 -29.96 5.19 -3.52
C GLU A 282 -31.18 5.84 -2.86
#